data_de5ddfd6e69587fa361fd69a6007e9b9
#
_entry.id   de5ddfd6e69587fa361fd69a6007e9b9
#
_cell.length_a   1.000
_cell.length_b   1.000
_cell.length_c   1.000
_cell.angle_alpha   90.00
_cell.angle_beta   90.00
_cell.angle_gamma   90.00
#
_symmetry.space_group_name_H-M   'P 1'
#
loop_
_entity.id
_entity.type
_entity.pdbx_description
1 polymer ?
#
loop_
_entity_poly.entity_id
_entity_poly.type
_entity_poly.pdbx_seq_one_letter_code
_entity_poly.pdbx_strand_id
1 'polypeptide(L)'
;MSVTAINRFALRPGVAAAEFEQFSRDLDRPACLAFPQVQRFDVYVADSDQFGDPDRVEIVELMTVSSWPEWEAVRDGAPELAPVVDRFAELVDTATVTTVFTRPAR
;
A
#
# COMPACT_ATOMS: atom_id res chain seq x y z
N MET A 1 10.67 -16.36 8.45
CA MET A 1 11.17 -15.00 8.73
C MET A 1 10.27 -13.97 8.08
N SER A 2 10.00 -12.88 8.79
CA SER A 2 9.20 -11.79 8.26
C SER A 2 10.01 -10.90 7.34
N VAL A 3 9.32 -10.28 6.38
CA VAL A 3 9.89 -9.25 5.51
C VAL A 3 8.99 -8.01 5.59
N THR A 4 9.60 -6.83 5.58
CA THR A 4 8.89 -5.58 5.49
C THR A 4 9.07 -5.02 4.09
N ALA A 5 7.97 -4.96 3.34
CA ALA A 5 7.95 -4.31 2.04
C ALA A 5 7.66 -2.83 2.24
N ILE A 6 8.46 -2.00 1.61
CA ILE A 6 8.24 -0.56 1.55
C ILE A 6 7.77 -0.23 0.15
N ASN A 7 6.49 0.12 0.03
CA ASN A 7 5.88 0.52 -1.23
C ASN A 7 5.81 2.04 -1.31
N ARG A 8 6.15 2.56 -2.46
CA ARG A 8 6.01 3.99 -2.74
C ARG A 8 5.29 4.16 -4.07
N PHE A 9 4.31 5.05 -4.11
CA PHE A 9 3.57 5.32 -5.34
C PHE A 9 2.92 6.70 -5.29
N ALA A 10 2.52 7.20 -6.47
CA ALA A 10 1.76 8.43 -6.58
C ALA A 10 0.27 8.12 -6.81
N LEU A 11 -0.59 8.99 -6.31
CA LEU A 11 -2.01 8.95 -6.65
C LEU A 11 -2.22 9.45 -8.08
N ARG A 12 -3.32 9.04 -8.70
CA ARG A 12 -3.69 9.56 -10.02
C ARG A 12 -3.93 11.07 -9.94
N PRO A 13 -3.68 11.81 -11.02
CA PRO A 13 -3.97 13.25 -11.04
C PRO A 13 -5.41 13.54 -10.63
N GLY A 14 -5.58 14.51 -9.73
CA GLY A 14 -6.90 14.91 -9.24
C GLY A 14 -7.42 14.09 -8.06
N VAL A 15 -6.77 13.00 -7.68
CA VAL A 15 -7.13 12.24 -6.48
C VAL A 15 -6.54 12.92 -5.26
N ALA A 16 -7.39 13.28 -4.30
CA ALA A 16 -6.95 13.91 -3.06
C ALA A 16 -6.39 12.89 -2.07
N ALA A 17 -5.44 13.32 -1.23
CA ALA A 17 -4.91 12.49 -0.15
C ALA A 17 -6.04 11.93 0.73
N ALA A 18 -7.05 12.73 1.03
CA ALA A 18 -8.17 12.32 1.88
C ALA A 18 -8.97 11.15 1.30
N GLU A 19 -9.10 11.07 -0.04
CA GLU A 19 -9.77 9.93 -0.70
C GLU A 19 -8.99 8.64 -0.48
N PHE A 20 -7.68 8.69 -0.66
CA PHE A 20 -6.83 7.52 -0.43
C PHE A 20 -6.81 7.13 1.06
N GLU A 21 -6.72 8.11 1.95
CA GLU A 21 -6.72 7.84 3.38
C GLU A 21 -8.02 7.18 3.83
N GLN A 22 -9.15 7.59 3.29
CA GLN A 22 -10.44 6.96 3.56
C GLN A 22 -10.47 5.51 3.07
N PHE A 23 -10.04 5.26 1.85
CA PHE A 23 -9.90 3.92 1.29
C PHE A 23 -8.99 3.04 2.16
N SER A 24 -7.84 3.56 2.53
CA SER A 24 -6.84 2.83 3.32
C SER A 24 -7.37 2.46 4.71
N ARG A 25 -8.00 3.42 5.39
CA ARG A 25 -8.51 3.24 6.75
C ARG A 25 -9.73 2.34 6.79
N ASP A 26 -10.65 2.49 5.84
CA ASP A 26 -11.96 1.86 5.90
C ASP A 26 -12.02 0.52 5.15
N LEU A 27 -11.15 0.31 4.17
CA LEU A 27 -11.19 -0.89 3.34
C LEU A 27 -9.84 -1.64 3.30
N ASP A 28 -8.78 -0.97 2.86
CA ASP A 28 -7.51 -1.64 2.52
C ASP A 28 -6.83 -2.27 3.75
N ARG A 29 -6.51 -1.46 4.75
CA ARG A 29 -5.83 -1.94 5.95
C ARG A 29 -6.64 -3.00 6.71
N PRO A 30 -7.94 -2.79 6.98
CA PRO A 30 -8.73 -3.81 7.67
C PRO A 30 -8.81 -5.13 6.90
N ALA A 31 -8.98 -5.08 5.59
CA ALA A 31 -9.08 -6.28 4.76
C ALA A 31 -7.77 -7.05 4.72
N CYS A 32 -6.63 -6.36 4.55
CA CYS A 32 -5.31 -6.99 4.51
C CYS A 32 -4.92 -7.57 5.89
N LEU A 33 -5.16 -6.81 6.95
CA LEU A 33 -4.81 -7.22 8.31
C LEU A 33 -5.67 -8.38 8.83
N ALA A 34 -6.78 -8.70 8.16
CA ALA A 34 -7.58 -9.87 8.48
C ALA A 34 -6.88 -11.20 8.11
N PHE A 35 -5.87 -11.14 7.24
CA PHE A 35 -5.11 -12.33 6.85
C PHE A 35 -3.91 -12.53 7.77
N PRO A 36 -3.64 -13.77 8.23
CA PRO A 36 -2.55 -14.03 9.16
C PRO A 36 -1.16 -13.77 8.57
N GLN A 37 -1.03 -13.75 7.24
CA GLN A 37 0.22 -13.42 6.57
C GLN A 37 0.66 -11.98 6.82
N VAL A 38 -0.29 -11.06 7.04
CA VAL A 38 -0.01 -9.64 7.26
C VAL A 38 0.10 -9.38 8.75
N GLN A 39 1.30 -9.02 9.19
CA GLN A 39 1.59 -8.77 10.61
C GLN A 39 1.45 -7.30 10.96
N ARG A 40 1.73 -6.41 10.01
CA ARG A 40 1.69 -4.97 10.20
C ARG A 40 1.46 -4.28 8.86
N PHE A 41 0.71 -3.18 8.90
CA PHE A 41 0.45 -2.38 7.71
C PHE A 41 0.30 -0.90 8.12
N ASP A 42 1.32 -0.10 7.84
CA ASP A 42 1.36 1.33 8.13
C ASP A 42 1.37 2.12 6.82
N VAL A 43 0.65 3.24 6.81
CA VAL A 43 0.49 4.08 5.62
C VAL A 43 0.83 5.52 5.96
N TYR A 44 1.64 6.15 5.12
CA TYR A 44 2.09 7.52 5.29
C TYR A 44 1.81 8.32 4.02
N VAL A 45 1.43 9.57 4.20
CA VAL A 45 1.32 10.54 3.10
C VAL A 45 2.61 11.34 3.05
N ALA A 46 3.30 11.35 1.91
CA ALA A 46 4.54 12.10 1.77
C ALA A 46 4.27 13.60 1.70
N ASP A 47 5.12 14.35 2.39
CA ASP A 47 5.04 15.81 2.39
C ASP A 47 5.54 16.34 1.04
N SER A 48 4.62 16.84 0.24
CA SER A 48 4.91 17.33 -1.11
C SER A 48 5.80 18.58 -1.12
N ASP A 49 5.80 19.36 -0.03
CA ASP A 49 6.61 20.58 0.03
C ASP A 49 8.11 20.29 0.10
N GLN A 50 8.48 19.09 0.54
CA GLN A 50 9.88 18.70 0.69
C GLN A 50 10.39 17.80 -0.44
N PHE A 51 9.55 16.97 -1.01
CA PHE A 51 10.05 15.82 -1.79
C PHE A 51 9.44 15.65 -3.17
N GLY A 52 8.55 16.50 -3.63
CA GLY A 52 7.92 16.18 -4.87
C GLY A 52 7.17 17.30 -5.56
N ASP A 53 6.47 16.89 -6.58
CA ASP A 53 5.56 17.73 -7.32
C ASP A 53 4.38 18.12 -6.43
N PRO A 54 4.13 19.42 -6.17
CA PRO A 54 3.03 19.84 -5.32
C PRO A 54 1.65 19.47 -5.87
N ASP A 55 1.57 19.14 -7.17
CA ASP A 55 0.32 18.71 -7.81
C ASP A 55 0.11 17.20 -7.71
N ARG A 56 1.01 16.47 -7.04
CA ARG A 56 1.00 15.02 -7.02
C ARG A 56 1.17 14.50 -5.60
N VAL A 57 0.16 13.78 -5.11
CA VAL A 57 0.21 13.17 -3.78
C VAL A 57 0.97 11.85 -3.88
N GLU A 58 1.96 11.66 -3.01
CA GLU A 58 2.69 10.41 -2.88
C GLU A 58 2.35 9.71 -1.57
N ILE A 59 2.32 8.38 -1.62
CA ILE A 59 2.04 7.51 -0.49
C ILE A 59 3.23 6.58 -0.26
N VAL A 60 3.54 6.34 1.01
CA VAL A 60 4.52 5.32 1.41
C VAL A 60 3.81 4.34 2.33
N GLU A 61 3.91 3.06 2.00
CA GLU A 61 3.32 1.99 2.80
C GLU A 61 4.42 1.06 3.31
N LEU A 62 4.33 0.69 4.59
CA LEU A 62 5.18 -0.34 5.18
C LEU A 62 4.31 -1.52 5.54
N MET A 63 4.53 -2.66 4.88
CA MET A 63 3.78 -3.88 5.13
C MET A 63 4.72 -4.98 5.56
N THR A 64 4.55 -5.48 6.79
CA THR A 64 5.31 -6.62 7.28
C THR A 64 4.48 -7.87 7.10
N VAL A 65 5.04 -8.84 6.37
CA VAL A 65 4.39 -10.12 6.08
C VAL A 65 5.29 -11.28 6.46
N SER A 66 4.71 -12.43 6.73
CA SER A 66 5.46 -13.65 7.06
C SER A 66 6.22 -14.19 5.84
N SER A 67 5.63 -14.06 4.65
CA SER A 67 6.22 -14.46 3.38
C SER A 67 5.60 -13.63 2.26
N TRP A 68 6.43 -12.95 1.48
CA TRP A 68 5.92 -12.14 0.37
C TRP A 68 5.26 -12.97 -0.74
N PRO A 69 5.87 -14.08 -1.21
CA PRO A 69 5.21 -14.92 -2.21
C PRO A 69 3.85 -15.47 -1.76
N GLU A 70 3.73 -15.84 -0.49
CA GLU A 70 2.45 -16.28 0.07
C GLU A 70 1.43 -15.14 0.11
N TRP A 71 1.85 -13.95 0.52
CA TRP A 71 0.97 -12.80 0.53
C TRP A 71 0.51 -12.43 -0.89
N GLU A 72 1.40 -12.43 -1.87
CA GLU A 72 1.02 -12.18 -3.27
C GLU A 72 -0.04 -13.15 -3.76
N ALA A 73 0.11 -14.43 -3.44
CA ALA A 73 -0.86 -15.45 -3.82
C ALA A 73 -2.23 -15.20 -3.18
N VAL A 74 -2.26 -14.80 -1.91
CA VAL A 74 -3.50 -14.45 -1.20
C VAL A 74 -4.12 -13.19 -1.81
N ARG A 75 -3.32 -12.14 -2.00
CA ARG A 75 -3.79 -10.86 -2.55
C ARG A 75 -4.43 -11.03 -3.93
N ASP A 76 -3.80 -11.83 -4.78
CA ASP A 76 -4.22 -12.01 -6.16
C ASP A 76 -5.34 -13.05 -6.32
N GLY A 77 -5.52 -13.92 -5.33
CA GLY A 77 -6.47 -15.03 -5.41
C GLY A 77 -7.66 -14.96 -4.45
N ALA A 78 -7.59 -14.19 -3.37
CA ALA A 78 -8.67 -14.13 -2.39
C ALA A 78 -9.81 -13.24 -2.90
N PRO A 79 -11.05 -13.77 -3.03
CA PRO A 79 -12.19 -12.96 -3.49
C PRO A 79 -12.46 -11.74 -2.60
N GLU A 80 -12.19 -11.85 -1.31
CA GLU A 80 -12.39 -10.76 -0.34
C GLU A 80 -11.53 -9.54 -0.65
N LEU A 81 -10.40 -9.72 -1.32
CA LEU A 81 -9.48 -8.64 -1.67
C LEU A 81 -9.71 -8.05 -3.06
N ALA A 82 -10.57 -8.63 -3.88
CA ALA A 82 -10.85 -8.10 -5.22
C ALA A 82 -11.34 -6.64 -5.19
N PRO A 83 -12.29 -6.25 -4.30
CA PRO A 83 -12.69 -4.84 -4.21
C PRO A 83 -11.56 -3.90 -3.79
N VAL A 84 -10.64 -4.38 -2.94
CA VAL A 84 -9.47 -3.62 -2.50
C VAL A 84 -8.54 -3.36 -3.68
N VAL A 85 -8.21 -4.40 -4.44
CA VAL A 85 -7.33 -4.30 -5.62
C VAL A 85 -7.94 -3.39 -6.66
N ASP A 86 -9.24 -3.52 -6.92
CA ASP A 86 -9.94 -2.69 -7.90
C ASP A 86 -9.95 -1.22 -7.50
N ARG A 87 -10.26 -0.92 -6.24
CA ARG A 87 -10.30 0.46 -5.76
C ARG A 87 -8.90 1.08 -5.71
N PHE A 88 -7.90 0.31 -5.33
CA PHE A 88 -6.51 0.74 -5.37
C PHE A 88 -6.13 1.21 -6.78
N ALA A 89 -6.47 0.42 -7.80
CA ALA A 89 -6.16 0.77 -9.19
C ALA A 89 -6.89 2.03 -9.68
N GLU A 90 -8.05 2.35 -9.11
CA GLU A 90 -8.79 3.58 -9.43
C GLU A 90 -8.12 4.83 -8.84
N LEU A 91 -7.47 4.71 -7.68
CA LEU A 91 -6.90 5.84 -6.96
C LEU A 91 -5.42 6.06 -7.27
N VAL A 92 -4.69 5.01 -7.58
CA VAL A 92 -3.23 5.00 -7.69
C VAL A 92 -2.79 4.95 -9.14
N ASP A 93 -1.78 5.74 -9.48
CA ASP A 93 -1.04 5.58 -10.72
C ASP A 93 -0.13 4.35 -10.55
N THR A 94 -0.63 3.20 -10.99
CA THR A 94 0.03 1.91 -10.75
C THR A 94 1.39 1.80 -11.44
N ALA A 95 1.64 2.61 -12.47
CA ALA A 95 2.95 2.66 -13.14
C ALA A 95 4.04 3.24 -12.25
N THR A 96 3.67 3.96 -11.19
CA THR A 96 4.62 4.58 -10.26
C THR A 96 4.99 3.70 -9.07
N VAL A 97 4.34 2.55 -8.90
CA VAL A 97 4.58 1.69 -7.74
C VAL A 97 6.00 1.13 -7.77
N THR A 98 6.74 1.38 -6.70
CA THR A 98 8.05 0.78 -6.46
C THR A 98 8.03 0.08 -5.11
N THR A 99 8.74 -1.03 -5.00
CA THR A 99 8.79 -1.82 -3.76
C THR A 99 10.23 -2.14 -3.41
N VAL A 100 10.59 -1.91 -2.16
CA VAL A 100 11.86 -2.34 -1.58
C VAL A 100 11.56 -3.36 -0.48
N PHE A 101 12.17 -4.53 -0.57
CA PHE A 101 12.03 -5.55 0.47
C PHE A 101 13.14 -5.38 1.49
N THR A 102 12.76 -5.33 2.76
CA THR A 102 13.69 -5.04 3.85
C THR A 102 13.59 -6.07 4.96
N ARG A 103 14.64 -6.14 5.74
CA ARG A 103 14.66 -6.80 7.04
C ARG A 103 15.25 -5.83 8.06
N PRO A 104 15.01 -6.01 9.36
CA PRO A 104 15.69 -5.20 10.37
C PRO A 104 17.22 -5.33 10.25
N ALA A 105 17.92 -4.22 10.43
CA ALA A 105 19.38 -4.22 10.49
C ALA A 105 19.85 -4.95 11.76
N ARG A 106 20.91 -5.69 11.61
CA ARG A 106 21.52 -6.41 12.75
C ARG A 106 22.54 -5.53 13.46
#